data_38d87c0b56214e57c46fe2ed50942268
#
_entry.id   38d87c0b56214e57c46fe2ed50942268
#
_cell.length_a   1.000
_cell.length_b   1.000
_cell.length_c   1.000
_cell.angle_alpha   90.00
_cell.angle_beta   90.00
_cell.angle_gamma   90.00
#
_symmetry.space_group_name_H-M   'P 1'
#
loop_
_entity.id
_entity.type
_entity.pdbx_description
1 polymer ?
#
loop_
_entity_poly.entity_id
_entity_poly.type
_entity_poly.pdbx_seq_one_letter_code
_entity_poly.pdbx_strand_id
1 'polypeptide(L)'
;MAKSIFLQEIVESVQYGNLPDTWTNTDIGSFSRTVKLYDYQENAVKNAIKGLWLYYEQNVDWAPNEPKDANLERKNKLFEQYVVNGLKNEDYLITEKNGNFPILEKAFTVKDKSIQYSNLINRMSFWMATGSGKTLVIIKMIEVLGNLIKNQEIPENDILLLIPRDDLIGQLKREVQEYNQNTLGKKINLVSLKNYSQ
;
A
#
# COMPACT_ATOMS: atom_id res chain seq x y z
N MET A 1 -24.67 -2.96 14.09
CA MET A 1 -23.41 -3.71 13.99
C MET A 1 -22.39 -2.82 13.30
N ALA A 2 -21.23 -2.61 13.91
CA ALA A 2 -20.11 -1.96 13.21
C ALA A 2 -19.75 -2.80 11.98
N LYS A 3 -19.49 -2.14 10.84
CA LYS A 3 -19.01 -2.86 9.66
C LYS A 3 -17.57 -3.30 9.96
N SER A 4 -17.31 -4.60 9.85
CA SER A 4 -15.95 -5.14 9.95
C SER A 4 -15.07 -4.61 8.83
N ILE A 5 -13.86 -4.18 9.17
CA ILE A 5 -12.84 -3.76 8.20
C ILE A 5 -11.81 -4.89 8.18
N PHE A 6 -12.09 -5.92 7.38
CA PHE A 6 -11.36 -7.19 7.35
C PHE A 6 -9.84 -7.04 7.29
N LEU A 7 -9.31 -6.19 6.40
CA LEU A 7 -7.88 -5.99 6.29
C LEU A 7 -7.29 -5.39 7.58
N GLN A 8 -7.99 -4.45 8.21
CA GLN A 8 -7.54 -3.85 9.46
C GLN A 8 -7.44 -4.91 10.56
N GLU A 9 -8.45 -5.75 10.72
CA GLU A 9 -8.48 -6.80 11.74
C GLU A 9 -7.33 -7.79 11.55
N ILE A 10 -7.06 -8.20 10.29
CA ILE A 10 -5.94 -9.09 9.97
C ILE A 10 -4.60 -8.42 10.27
N VAL A 11 -4.42 -7.18 9.81
CA VAL A 11 -3.16 -6.43 10.02
C VAL A 11 -2.92 -6.13 11.50
N GLU A 12 -3.96 -5.83 12.29
CA GLU A 12 -3.85 -5.59 13.73
C GLU A 12 -3.48 -6.85 14.51
N SER A 13 -3.86 -8.04 14.02
CA SER A 13 -3.45 -9.31 14.64
C SER A 13 -1.96 -9.62 14.49
N VAL A 14 -1.27 -8.99 13.54
CA VAL A 14 0.17 -9.15 13.31
C VAL A 14 0.95 -8.17 14.19
N GLN A 15 1.88 -8.69 14.98
CA GLN A 15 2.80 -7.86 15.75
C GLN A 15 4.00 -7.46 14.89
N TYR A 16 4.23 -6.16 14.71
CA TYR A 16 5.31 -5.63 13.88
C TYR A 16 6.70 -6.14 14.30
N GLY A 17 6.95 -6.26 15.60
CA GLY A 17 8.23 -6.76 16.13
C GLY A 17 8.50 -8.25 15.89
N ASN A 18 7.52 -9.00 15.39
CA ASN A 18 7.67 -10.42 15.05
C ASN A 18 7.96 -10.64 13.56
N LEU A 19 7.97 -9.58 12.76
CA LEU A 19 8.35 -9.68 11.36
C LEU A 19 9.86 -9.91 11.23
N PRO A 20 10.33 -10.56 10.15
CA PRO A 20 11.75 -10.70 9.87
C PRO A 20 12.50 -9.36 9.82
N ASP A 21 13.78 -9.38 10.15
CA ASP A 21 14.62 -8.17 10.15
C ASP A 21 14.65 -7.48 8.78
N THR A 22 14.59 -8.23 7.69
CA THR A 22 14.55 -7.72 6.32
C THR A 22 13.34 -6.83 6.05
N TRP A 23 12.24 -7.04 6.79
CA TRP A 23 11.00 -6.26 6.73
C TRP A 23 10.98 -5.09 7.72
N THR A 24 11.82 -5.12 8.75
CA THR A 24 11.79 -4.15 9.85
C THR A 24 13.04 -3.29 9.96
N ASN A 25 14.04 -3.48 9.10
CA ASN A 25 15.32 -2.79 9.14
C ASN A 25 15.29 -1.31 8.73
N THR A 26 14.15 -0.80 8.24
CA THR A 26 13.99 0.63 7.95
C THR A 26 13.64 1.38 9.24
N ASP A 27 14.40 2.42 9.57
CA ASP A 27 14.04 3.33 10.65
C ASP A 27 12.77 4.11 10.30
N ILE A 28 11.64 3.69 10.87
CA ILE A 28 10.33 4.30 10.59
C ILE A 28 10.15 5.59 11.40
N GLY A 29 10.69 5.67 12.61
CA GLY A 29 10.50 6.82 13.51
C GLY A 29 11.13 8.10 12.98
N SER A 30 12.22 8.00 12.22
CA SER A 30 12.90 9.14 11.63
C SER A 30 12.46 9.34 10.19
N PHE A 31 11.81 10.46 9.89
CA PHE A 31 11.55 10.86 8.50
C PHE A 31 12.84 11.36 7.83
N SER A 32 13.58 12.20 8.53
CA SER A 32 14.86 12.73 8.09
C SER A 32 15.75 13.02 9.31
N ARG A 33 16.93 13.62 9.12
CA ARG A 33 17.81 14.03 10.24
C ARG A 33 17.16 15.00 11.20
N THR A 34 16.19 15.78 10.74
CA THR A 34 15.58 16.89 11.49
C THR A 34 14.11 16.65 11.82
N VAL A 35 13.44 15.70 11.15
CA VAL A 35 12.01 15.44 11.28
C VAL A 35 11.77 14.01 11.74
N LYS A 36 10.97 13.86 12.80
CA LYS A 36 10.46 12.57 13.28
C LYS A 36 8.99 12.41 12.89
N LEU A 37 8.57 11.19 12.63
CA LEU A 37 7.17 10.88 12.47
C LEU A 37 6.47 10.85 13.83
N TYR A 38 5.20 11.23 13.85
CA TYR A 38 4.32 11.02 15.00
C TYR A 38 3.88 9.54 15.07
N ASP A 39 3.51 9.08 16.26
CA ASP A 39 3.10 7.68 16.50
C ASP A 39 2.05 7.17 15.51
N TYR A 40 1.05 7.99 15.19
CA TYR A 40 0.00 7.61 14.23
C TYR A 40 0.52 7.49 12.78
N GLN A 41 1.53 8.27 12.41
CA GLN A 41 2.21 8.19 11.10
C GLN A 41 3.07 6.93 11.03
N GLU A 42 3.84 6.66 12.09
CA GLU A 42 4.59 5.41 12.22
C GLU A 42 3.68 4.19 12.14
N ASN A 43 2.55 4.22 12.86
CA ASN A 43 1.58 3.13 12.86
C ASN A 43 0.98 2.91 11.47
N ALA A 44 0.72 3.97 10.70
CA ALA A 44 0.28 3.84 9.32
C ALA A 44 1.32 3.12 8.46
N VAL A 45 2.60 3.50 8.57
CA VAL A 45 3.71 2.82 7.85
C VAL A 45 3.87 1.37 8.30
N LYS A 46 3.88 1.10 9.61
CA LYS A 46 3.96 -0.26 10.18
C LYS A 46 2.82 -1.15 9.68
N ASN A 47 1.60 -0.63 9.64
CA ASN A 47 0.45 -1.37 9.13
C ASN A 47 0.55 -1.65 7.63
N ALA A 48 1.11 -0.72 6.84
CA ALA A 48 1.39 -0.98 5.43
C ALA A 48 2.42 -2.10 5.25
N ILE A 49 3.50 -2.09 6.02
CA ILE A 49 4.53 -3.14 6.00
C ILE A 49 3.92 -4.50 6.36
N LYS A 50 3.12 -4.57 7.44
CA LYS A 50 2.43 -5.79 7.85
C LYS A 50 1.52 -6.34 6.75
N GLY A 51 0.79 -5.46 6.07
CA GLY A 51 -0.07 -5.85 4.95
C GLY A 51 0.71 -6.37 3.74
N LEU A 52 1.86 -5.77 3.42
CA LEU A 52 2.76 -6.25 2.38
C LEU A 52 3.39 -7.60 2.75
N TRP A 53 3.84 -7.75 3.99
CA TRP A 53 4.41 -8.99 4.51
C TRP A 53 3.40 -10.15 4.45
N LEU A 54 2.15 -9.91 4.90
CA LEU A 54 1.06 -10.87 4.77
C LEU A 54 0.88 -11.34 3.32
N TYR A 55 0.98 -10.41 2.37
CA TYR A 55 0.74 -10.70 0.97
C TYR A 55 1.92 -11.40 0.29
N TYR A 56 3.15 -10.93 0.51
CA TYR A 56 4.33 -11.37 -0.24
C TYR A 56 5.19 -12.44 0.46
N GLU A 57 4.99 -12.69 1.76
CA GLU A 57 5.73 -13.71 2.49
C GLU A 57 4.78 -14.72 3.16
N GLN A 58 3.90 -14.28 4.05
CA GLN A 58 3.08 -15.21 4.83
C GLN A 58 2.10 -16.01 3.97
N ASN A 59 1.45 -15.40 2.97
CA ASN A 59 0.47 -16.11 2.15
C ASN A 59 1.14 -17.00 1.12
N VAL A 60 1.95 -16.41 0.26
CA VAL A 60 2.82 -17.10 -0.70
C VAL A 60 4.10 -16.30 -0.79
N ASP A 61 5.19 -16.89 -0.36
CA ASP A 61 6.51 -16.27 -0.39
C ASP A 61 6.87 -15.84 -1.81
N TRP A 62 7.30 -14.60 -1.96
CA TRP A 62 7.68 -14.07 -3.25
C TRP A 62 9.10 -14.50 -3.61
N ALA A 63 9.29 -14.90 -4.86
CA ALA A 63 10.60 -15.20 -5.39
C ALA A 63 10.79 -14.58 -6.79
N PRO A 64 12.01 -14.16 -7.14
CA PRO A 64 12.32 -13.75 -8.51
C PRO A 64 11.95 -14.85 -9.52
N ASN A 65 11.30 -14.46 -10.62
CA ASN A 65 10.84 -15.37 -11.67
C ASN A 65 9.74 -16.36 -11.25
N GLU A 66 8.97 -16.03 -10.22
CA GLU A 66 7.81 -16.83 -9.82
C GLU A 66 6.81 -17.05 -10.98
N PRO A 67 5.98 -18.12 -10.92
CA PRO A 67 4.93 -18.36 -11.90
C PRO A 67 3.95 -17.17 -11.97
N LYS A 68 3.37 -16.94 -13.16
CA LYS A 68 2.42 -15.81 -13.39
C LYS A 68 1.15 -15.89 -12.52
N ASP A 69 0.79 -17.09 -12.07
CA ASP A 69 -0.37 -17.37 -11.22
C ASP A 69 -0.09 -17.22 -9.72
N ALA A 70 1.17 -17.12 -9.29
CA ALA A 70 1.51 -16.91 -7.87
C ALA A 70 0.78 -15.70 -7.25
N ASN A 71 0.64 -14.61 -8.01
CA ASN A 71 -0.09 -13.44 -7.56
C ASN A 71 -1.62 -13.72 -7.38
N LEU A 72 -2.19 -14.60 -8.20
CA LEU A 72 -3.58 -15.03 -8.03
C LEU A 72 -3.72 -15.90 -6.77
N GLU A 73 -2.77 -16.77 -6.50
CA GLU A 73 -2.76 -17.58 -5.29
C GLU A 73 -2.68 -16.69 -4.02
N ARG A 74 -1.82 -15.66 -3.99
CA ARG A 74 -1.78 -14.68 -2.89
C ARG A 74 -3.13 -14.01 -2.65
N LYS A 75 -3.80 -13.60 -3.71
CA LYS A 75 -5.13 -12.99 -3.63
C LYS A 75 -6.17 -13.96 -3.07
N ASN A 76 -6.14 -15.22 -3.50
CA ASN A 76 -7.05 -16.25 -3.01
C ASN A 76 -6.82 -16.53 -1.52
N LYS A 77 -5.57 -16.66 -1.07
CA LYS A 77 -5.26 -16.85 0.36
C LYS A 77 -5.69 -15.65 1.21
N LEU A 78 -5.48 -14.44 0.72
CA LEU A 78 -5.97 -13.24 1.43
C LEU A 78 -7.51 -13.22 1.47
N PHE A 79 -8.17 -13.66 0.41
CA PHE A 79 -9.63 -13.78 0.36
C PHE A 79 -10.14 -14.81 1.38
N GLU A 80 -9.49 -15.98 1.49
CA GLU A 80 -9.80 -16.99 2.49
C GLU A 80 -9.73 -16.42 3.92
N GLN A 81 -8.70 -15.60 4.22
CA GLN A 81 -8.61 -14.91 5.52
C GLN A 81 -9.78 -13.96 5.75
N TYR A 82 -10.25 -13.25 4.72
CA TYR A 82 -11.44 -12.40 4.83
C TYR A 82 -12.70 -13.22 5.09
N VAL A 83 -12.85 -14.38 4.46
CA VAL A 83 -13.97 -15.30 4.69
C VAL A 83 -13.96 -15.82 6.13
N VAL A 84 -12.80 -16.21 6.65
CA VAL A 84 -12.64 -16.63 8.05
C VAL A 84 -13.04 -15.51 9.01
N ASN A 85 -12.77 -14.26 8.68
CA ASN A 85 -13.17 -13.08 9.47
C ASN A 85 -14.61 -12.61 9.18
N GLY A 86 -15.41 -13.39 8.46
CA GLY A 86 -16.85 -13.19 8.30
C GLY A 86 -17.30 -12.53 7.00
N LEU A 87 -16.44 -12.44 5.99
CA LEU A 87 -16.88 -12.07 4.64
C LEU A 87 -17.83 -13.14 4.08
N LYS A 88 -19.07 -12.73 3.76
CA LYS A 88 -20.13 -13.67 3.37
C LYS A 88 -20.29 -13.84 1.85
N ASN A 89 -19.84 -12.85 1.07
CA ASN A 89 -20.06 -12.81 -0.38
C ASN A 89 -18.73 -12.87 -1.10
N GLU A 90 -18.63 -13.69 -2.11
CA GLU A 90 -17.45 -13.79 -2.97
C GLU A 90 -17.30 -12.58 -3.90
N ASP A 91 -18.42 -11.90 -4.18
CA ASP A 91 -18.48 -10.76 -5.06
C ASP A 91 -18.87 -9.48 -4.33
N TYR A 92 -18.22 -8.38 -4.70
CA TYR A 92 -18.60 -7.04 -4.28
C TYR A 92 -19.75 -6.55 -5.17
N LEU A 93 -20.95 -6.43 -4.58
CA LEU A 93 -22.12 -5.93 -5.29
C LEU A 93 -22.04 -4.41 -5.45
N ILE A 94 -22.11 -3.95 -6.69
CA ILE A 94 -22.19 -2.54 -7.02
C ILE A 94 -23.67 -2.12 -7.02
N THR A 95 -24.07 -1.30 -6.08
CA THR A 95 -25.43 -0.77 -6.01
C THR A 95 -25.46 0.66 -6.58
N GLU A 96 -26.56 1.04 -7.21
CA GLU A 96 -26.77 2.39 -7.72
C GLU A 96 -26.65 3.46 -6.62
N LYS A 97 -26.94 3.09 -5.37
CA LYS A 97 -26.76 3.96 -4.19
C LYS A 97 -25.29 4.35 -3.91
N ASN A 98 -24.33 3.63 -4.45
CA ASN A 98 -22.91 3.90 -4.20
C ASN A 98 -22.35 5.03 -5.08
N GLY A 99 -23.13 5.59 -6.03
CA GLY A 99 -22.75 6.76 -6.85
C GLY A 99 -21.53 6.60 -7.76
N ASN A 100 -20.76 5.52 -7.63
CA ASN A 100 -19.48 5.30 -8.28
C ASN A 100 -19.52 4.24 -9.40
N PHE A 101 -20.72 3.76 -9.75
CA PHE A 101 -20.90 2.69 -10.74
C PHE A 101 -20.14 2.94 -12.06
N PRO A 102 -20.25 4.12 -12.71
CA PRO A 102 -19.59 4.37 -13.99
C PRO A 102 -18.05 4.38 -13.89
N ILE A 103 -17.50 4.72 -12.73
CA ILE A 103 -16.04 4.72 -12.49
C ILE A 103 -15.55 3.29 -12.31
N LEU A 104 -16.29 2.48 -11.56
CA LEU A 104 -15.94 1.09 -11.30
C LEU A 104 -16.03 0.23 -12.57
N GLU A 105 -17.05 0.42 -13.40
CA GLU A 105 -17.18 -0.26 -14.70
C GLU A 105 -16.00 0.03 -15.66
N LYS A 106 -15.46 1.25 -15.61
CA LYS A 106 -14.29 1.61 -16.42
C LYS A 106 -12.99 1.00 -15.90
N ALA A 107 -12.91 0.77 -14.60
CA ALA A 107 -11.69 0.31 -13.93
C ALA A 107 -11.62 -1.21 -13.74
N PHE A 108 -12.77 -1.90 -13.75
CA PHE A 108 -12.86 -3.33 -13.45
C PHE A 108 -13.81 -4.04 -14.43
N THR A 109 -13.57 -5.33 -14.63
CA THR A 109 -14.55 -6.19 -15.29
C THR A 109 -15.74 -6.40 -14.35
N VAL A 110 -16.87 -5.83 -14.73
CA VAL A 110 -18.14 -5.98 -14.00
C VAL A 110 -18.98 -7.06 -14.67
N LYS A 111 -19.47 -8.01 -13.89
CA LYS A 111 -20.42 -9.03 -14.32
C LYS A 111 -21.65 -8.99 -13.41
N ASP A 112 -22.83 -8.87 -13.97
CA ASP A 112 -24.11 -8.87 -13.22
C ASP A 112 -24.12 -7.84 -12.06
N LYS A 113 -23.61 -6.63 -12.30
CA LYS A 113 -23.44 -5.58 -11.29
C LYS A 113 -22.55 -5.98 -10.11
N SER A 114 -21.65 -6.94 -10.30
CA SER A 114 -20.68 -7.35 -9.29
C SER A 114 -19.24 -7.29 -9.79
N ILE A 115 -18.32 -7.14 -8.86
CA ILE A 115 -16.87 -7.23 -9.07
C ILE A 115 -16.37 -8.32 -8.15
N GLN A 116 -15.62 -9.28 -8.70
CA GLN A 116 -14.97 -10.30 -7.86
C GLN A 116 -14.01 -9.65 -6.87
N TYR A 117 -14.03 -10.09 -5.62
CA TYR A 117 -13.12 -9.58 -4.57
C TYR A 117 -11.65 -9.74 -4.95
N SER A 118 -11.28 -10.79 -5.67
CA SER A 118 -9.92 -11.00 -6.16
C SER A 118 -9.38 -9.83 -7.01
N ASN A 119 -10.26 -9.03 -7.62
CA ASN A 119 -9.87 -7.82 -8.36
C ASN A 119 -9.61 -6.60 -7.46
N LEU A 120 -10.07 -6.63 -6.21
CA LEU A 120 -10.02 -5.51 -5.26
C LEU A 120 -9.10 -5.78 -4.07
N ILE A 121 -8.90 -7.04 -3.73
CA ILE A 121 -8.39 -7.47 -2.42
C ILE A 121 -6.95 -7.04 -2.13
N ASN A 122 -6.14 -6.81 -3.15
CA ASN A 122 -4.75 -6.36 -3.02
C ASN A 122 -4.61 -4.84 -2.92
N ARG A 123 -5.64 -4.15 -2.41
CA ARG A 123 -5.65 -2.68 -2.24
C ARG A 123 -5.78 -2.32 -0.78
N MET A 124 -4.98 -1.35 -0.36
CA MET A 124 -5.03 -0.78 0.98
C MET A 124 -5.42 0.69 0.92
N SER A 125 -6.25 1.13 1.87
CA SER A 125 -6.61 2.54 2.05
C SER A 125 -6.24 3.00 3.45
N PHE A 126 -5.67 4.19 3.55
CA PHE A 126 -5.33 4.84 4.82
C PHE A 126 -6.18 6.10 5.01
N TRP A 127 -6.89 6.15 6.12
CA TRP A 127 -7.68 7.31 6.50
C TRP A 127 -6.90 8.18 7.48
N MET A 128 -6.52 9.35 7.05
CA MET A 128 -5.78 10.32 7.86
C MET A 128 -6.44 11.70 7.74
N ALA A 129 -6.53 12.43 8.84
CA ALA A 129 -7.11 13.77 8.86
C ALA A 129 -6.37 14.75 7.94
N THR A 130 -7.04 15.82 7.53
CA THR A 130 -6.39 16.92 6.81
C THR A 130 -5.34 17.57 7.72
N GLY A 131 -4.16 17.88 7.18
CA GLY A 131 -3.04 18.43 7.96
C GLY A 131 -2.24 17.42 8.78
N SER A 132 -2.58 16.11 8.74
CA SER A 132 -1.88 15.07 9.49
C SER A 132 -0.53 14.62 8.92
N GLY A 133 0.00 15.30 7.89
CA GLY A 133 1.29 14.96 7.28
C GLY A 133 1.24 13.69 6.40
N LYS A 134 0.13 13.47 5.67
CA LYS A 134 -0.01 12.35 4.72
C LYS A 134 1.14 12.24 3.75
N THR A 135 1.67 13.37 3.28
CA THR A 135 2.81 13.42 2.34
C THR A 135 4.07 12.81 2.95
N LEU A 136 4.33 13.04 4.25
CA LEU A 136 5.46 12.42 4.95
C LEU A 136 5.32 10.90 4.99
N VAL A 137 4.11 10.39 5.26
CA VAL A 137 3.83 8.95 5.25
C VAL A 137 4.05 8.37 3.86
N ILE A 138 3.59 9.04 2.79
CA ILE A 138 3.81 8.59 1.41
C ILE A 138 5.30 8.53 1.08
N ILE A 139 6.07 9.56 1.41
CA ILE A 139 7.51 9.60 1.17
C ILE A 139 8.23 8.50 1.95
N LYS A 140 7.88 8.30 3.22
CA LYS A 140 8.44 7.21 4.03
C LYS A 140 8.08 5.83 3.48
N MET A 141 6.88 5.67 2.95
CA MET A 141 6.49 4.41 2.27
C MET A 141 7.32 4.16 1.01
N ILE A 142 7.67 5.19 0.23
CA ILE A 142 8.58 5.02 -0.93
C ILE A 142 9.96 4.54 -0.48
N GLU A 143 10.50 5.07 0.62
CA GLU A 143 11.75 4.59 1.21
C GLU A 143 11.66 3.12 1.63
N VAL A 144 10.60 2.76 2.36
CA VAL A 144 10.34 1.39 2.80
C VAL A 144 10.24 0.44 1.61
N LEU A 145 9.45 0.77 0.59
CA LEU A 145 9.31 -0.05 -0.62
C LEU A 145 10.65 -0.22 -1.33
N GLY A 146 11.46 0.85 -1.44
CA GLY A 146 12.80 0.78 -2.01
C GLY A 146 13.74 -0.14 -1.24
N ASN A 147 13.63 -0.21 0.09
CA ASN A 147 14.40 -1.13 0.92
C ASN A 147 13.92 -2.58 0.77
N LEU A 148 12.60 -2.81 0.74
CA LEU A 148 12.03 -4.15 0.54
C LEU A 148 12.38 -4.71 -0.84
N ILE A 149 12.34 -3.89 -1.90
CA ILE A 149 12.82 -4.27 -3.23
C ILE A 149 14.30 -4.65 -3.19
N LYS A 150 15.14 -3.84 -2.54
CA LYS A 150 16.59 -4.10 -2.41
C LYS A 150 16.87 -5.40 -1.66
N ASN A 151 16.06 -5.70 -0.64
CA ASN A 151 16.17 -6.92 0.14
C ASN A 151 15.54 -8.15 -0.57
N GLN A 152 14.95 -7.96 -1.75
CA GLN A 152 14.25 -9.00 -2.53
C GLN A 152 13.03 -9.60 -1.79
N GLU A 153 12.34 -8.79 -0.99
CA GLU A 153 11.13 -9.18 -0.28
C GLU A 153 9.86 -8.96 -1.13
N ILE A 154 9.94 -8.04 -2.08
CA ILE A 154 8.84 -7.72 -3.00
C ILE A 154 9.38 -7.52 -4.42
N PRO A 155 8.52 -7.63 -5.46
CA PRO A 155 8.91 -7.43 -6.85
C PRO A 155 9.56 -6.07 -7.11
N GLU A 156 10.59 -6.04 -7.93
CA GLU A 156 11.19 -4.81 -8.43
C GLU A 156 10.28 -4.18 -9.49
N ASN A 157 9.47 -3.21 -9.07
CA ASN A 157 8.57 -2.44 -9.92
C ASN A 157 8.74 -0.94 -9.67
N ASP A 158 8.41 -0.15 -10.69
CA ASP A 158 8.30 1.30 -10.54
C ASP A 158 7.13 1.68 -9.62
N ILE A 159 7.34 2.76 -8.83
CA ILE A 159 6.31 3.30 -7.96
C ILE A 159 5.57 4.41 -8.69
N LEU A 160 4.31 4.18 -9.04
CA LEU A 160 3.45 5.18 -9.67
C LEU A 160 2.65 5.97 -8.63
N LEU A 161 2.81 7.29 -8.60
CA LEU A 161 2.03 8.20 -7.78
C LEU A 161 1.00 8.94 -8.63
N LEU A 162 -0.29 8.74 -8.31
CA LEU A 162 -1.39 9.45 -8.94
C LEU A 162 -1.88 10.56 -8.02
N ILE A 163 -1.70 11.81 -8.43
CA ILE A 163 -2.04 12.99 -7.63
C ILE A 163 -3.02 13.85 -8.45
N PRO A 164 -4.23 14.12 -7.90
CA PRO A 164 -5.31 14.71 -8.70
C PRO A 164 -5.19 16.22 -8.95
N ARG A 165 -4.22 16.92 -8.31
CA ARG A 165 -4.11 18.38 -8.39
C ARG A 165 -2.66 18.83 -8.45
N ASP A 166 -2.39 19.85 -9.26
CA ASP A 166 -1.03 20.37 -9.51
C ASP A 166 -0.39 21.01 -8.26
N ASP A 167 -1.19 21.66 -7.40
CA ASP A 167 -0.69 22.23 -6.14
C ASP A 167 -0.15 21.15 -5.20
N LEU A 168 -0.81 19.98 -5.14
CA LEU A 168 -0.35 18.82 -4.36
C LEU A 168 0.91 18.18 -4.98
N ILE A 169 1.03 18.19 -6.32
CA ILE A 169 2.27 17.75 -6.99
C ILE A 169 3.42 18.68 -6.59
N GLY A 170 3.18 20.00 -6.60
CA GLY A 170 4.15 20.99 -6.14
C GLY A 170 4.57 20.81 -4.68
N GLN A 171 3.60 20.50 -3.82
CA GLN A 171 3.87 20.19 -2.41
C GLN A 171 4.74 18.91 -2.29
N LEU A 172 4.35 17.82 -2.93
CA LEU A 172 5.12 16.57 -2.88
C LEU A 172 6.57 16.78 -3.36
N LYS A 173 6.78 17.51 -4.45
CA LYS A 173 8.13 17.80 -4.96
C LYS A 173 8.99 18.53 -3.93
N ARG A 174 8.44 19.53 -3.25
CA ARG A 174 9.17 20.25 -2.18
C ARG A 174 9.52 19.35 -1.00
N GLU A 175 8.58 18.56 -0.54
CA GLU A 175 8.76 17.61 0.56
C GLU A 175 9.80 16.53 0.23
N VAL A 176 9.79 16.00 -1.01
CA VAL A 176 10.82 15.05 -1.49
C VAL A 176 12.18 15.73 -1.60
N GLN A 177 12.24 16.98 -2.04
CA GLN A 177 13.50 17.73 -2.08
C GLN A 177 14.07 17.92 -0.68
N GLU A 178 13.26 18.30 0.29
CA GLU A 178 13.65 18.44 1.70
C GLU A 178 14.11 17.10 2.28
N TYR A 179 13.36 16.03 2.04
CA TYR A 179 13.77 14.67 2.41
C TYR A 179 15.15 14.34 1.83
N ASN A 180 15.35 14.53 0.52
CA ASN A 180 16.60 14.23 -0.17
C ASN A 180 17.82 15.02 0.32
N GLN A 181 17.61 16.21 0.84
CA GLN A 181 18.67 17.05 1.45
C GLN A 181 19.05 16.55 2.86
N ASN A 182 18.12 15.95 3.58
CA ASN A 182 18.27 15.60 4.99
C ASN A 182 18.27 14.09 5.26
N THR A 183 18.05 13.24 4.25
CA THR A 183 18.08 11.79 4.44
C THR A 183 19.50 11.23 4.58
N LEU A 184 19.60 10.13 5.33
CA LEU A 184 20.77 9.25 5.33
C LEU A 184 20.61 8.07 4.35
N GLY A 185 19.38 7.84 3.89
CA GLY A 185 19.00 6.77 2.98
C GLY A 185 19.18 7.11 1.51
N LYS A 186 18.57 6.28 0.65
CA LYS A 186 18.55 6.49 -0.80
C LYS A 186 17.68 7.70 -1.13
N LYS A 187 18.17 8.56 -2.02
CA LYS A 187 17.39 9.70 -2.54
C LYS A 187 16.24 9.20 -3.44
N ILE A 188 15.10 9.87 -3.34
CA ILE A 188 13.93 9.63 -4.18
C ILE A 188 14.02 10.48 -5.43
N ASN A 189 13.94 9.85 -6.60
CA ASN A 189 13.87 10.54 -7.88
C ASN A 189 12.42 10.56 -8.37
N LEU A 190 11.84 11.75 -8.52
CA LEU A 190 10.49 11.95 -9.04
C LEU A 190 10.56 12.32 -10.53
N VAL A 191 10.00 11.47 -11.38
CA VAL A 191 9.90 11.71 -12.80
C VAL A 191 8.43 11.92 -13.18
N SER A 192 8.15 12.95 -13.98
CA SER A 192 6.80 13.13 -14.54
C SER A 192 6.56 12.11 -15.66
N LEU A 193 5.37 11.49 -15.68
CA LEU A 193 5.00 10.59 -16.78
C LEU A 193 5.16 11.21 -18.16
N LYS A 194 4.99 12.52 -18.30
CA LYS A 194 5.23 13.24 -19.56
C LYS A 194 6.68 13.14 -20.03
N ASN A 195 7.61 12.87 -19.13
CA ASN A 195 9.06 12.79 -19.42
C ASN A 195 9.59 11.35 -19.29
N TYR A 196 8.72 10.38 -19.03
CA TYR A 196 9.12 8.98 -18.81
C TYR A 196 9.43 8.25 -20.12
N SER A 197 8.99 8.77 -21.26
CA SER A 197 9.19 8.16 -22.59
C SER A 197 10.38 8.75 -23.37
N GLN A 198 11.32 9.44 -22.71
CA GLN A 198 12.50 10.02 -23.36
C GLN A 198 13.77 9.28 -22.96
#